data_42eeea0de05f9689b99da70dcba9b600
#
_entry.id   42eeea0de05f9689b99da70dcba9b600
#
_cell.length_a   1.000
_cell.length_b   1.000
_cell.length_c   1.000
_cell.angle_alpha   90.00
_cell.angle_beta   90.00
_cell.angle_gamma   90.00
#
_symmetry.space_group_name_H-M   'P 1'
#
loop_
_entity.id
_entity.type
_entity.pdbx_description
1 polymer ?
#
loop_
_entity_poly.entity_id
_entity_poly.type
_entity_poly.pdbx_seq_one_letter_code
_entity_poly.pdbx_strand_id
1 'polypeptide(L)'
;EKQNLIASLGYPADYLEPVYTCKDCKDTGYIGNERCHCFVQAAIDLVYTQSNVKDILAKENFSNFSYAYYSKEQINPTTGLSAYDTVKKAVADCKSFIEHFDTSFENLFFYGATGVGKTFLSNCVAKELLDKGHSVIYFTAFQLFDIFEKDTFQKDAAASAAGQNIFDCDLLIIDDLGTELANSFTASRLFLCLNERMLRQKSTLISTNLSIDQLADVYSERICSRIFSSYTMIKLFGDDIRLKKKLH
;
A
#
# COMPACT_ATOMS: atom_id res chain seq x y z
N GLU A 1 -28.18 -21.06 -34.77
CA GLU A 1 -28.63 -22.27 -34.06
C GLU A 1 -28.27 -22.27 -32.59
N LYS A 2 -26.98 -22.12 -32.22
CA LYS A 2 -26.50 -22.12 -30.84
C LYS A 2 -27.15 -21.06 -29.93
N GLN A 3 -27.31 -19.81 -30.41
CA GLN A 3 -27.94 -18.72 -29.64
C GLN A 3 -29.45 -18.94 -29.45
N ASN A 4 -30.13 -19.52 -30.45
CA ASN A 4 -31.55 -19.82 -30.34
C ASN A 4 -31.82 -20.95 -29.32
N LEU A 5 -30.89 -21.90 -29.19
CA LEU A 5 -30.99 -22.98 -28.22
C LEU A 5 -30.82 -22.45 -26.79
N ILE A 6 -29.84 -21.56 -26.58
CA ILE A 6 -29.58 -20.89 -25.27
C ILE A 6 -30.82 -20.10 -24.83
N ALA A 7 -31.38 -19.30 -25.74
CA ALA A 7 -32.59 -18.51 -25.47
C ALA A 7 -33.82 -19.38 -25.18
N SER A 8 -33.98 -20.52 -25.91
CA SER A 8 -35.10 -21.45 -25.68
C SER A 8 -35.03 -22.16 -24.32
N LEU A 9 -33.84 -22.27 -23.73
CA LEU A 9 -33.60 -22.83 -22.40
C LEU A 9 -33.65 -21.79 -21.28
N GLY A 10 -33.93 -20.51 -21.59
CA GLY A 10 -34.05 -19.42 -20.61
C GLY A 10 -32.73 -18.88 -20.10
N TYR A 11 -31.60 -19.20 -20.74
CA TYR A 11 -30.29 -18.67 -20.37
C TYR A 11 -29.98 -17.36 -21.12
N PRO A 12 -29.19 -16.46 -20.53
CA PRO A 12 -28.76 -15.24 -21.20
C PRO A 12 -27.87 -15.56 -22.41
N ALA A 13 -27.80 -14.64 -23.38
CA ALA A 13 -27.09 -14.85 -24.64
C ALA A 13 -25.60 -15.15 -24.49
N ASP A 14 -25.00 -14.67 -23.40
CA ASP A 14 -23.59 -14.80 -23.02
C ASP A 14 -23.32 -15.99 -22.08
N TYR A 15 -24.33 -16.85 -21.81
CA TYR A 15 -24.22 -17.96 -20.87
C TYR A 15 -23.02 -18.89 -21.12
N LEU A 16 -22.60 -19.04 -22.38
CA LEU A 16 -21.44 -19.87 -22.75
C LEU A 16 -20.17 -19.07 -22.98
N GLU A 17 -20.18 -17.77 -22.71
CA GLU A 17 -18.97 -16.98 -22.82
C GLU A 17 -18.11 -17.20 -21.58
N PRO A 18 -16.79 -17.36 -21.73
CA PRO A 18 -15.90 -17.51 -20.59
C PRO A 18 -15.93 -16.26 -19.70
N VAL A 19 -16.14 -16.47 -18.40
CA VAL A 19 -16.01 -15.40 -17.40
C VAL A 19 -14.56 -15.38 -16.93
N TYR A 20 -13.86 -14.30 -17.25
CA TYR A 20 -12.45 -14.13 -16.84
C TYR A 20 -12.36 -13.34 -15.53
N THR A 21 -11.51 -13.82 -14.62
CA THR A 21 -11.16 -13.12 -13.37
C THR A 21 -10.32 -11.90 -13.70
N CYS A 22 -9.32 -12.05 -14.54
CA CYS A 22 -8.52 -10.96 -15.09
C CYS A 22 -8.95 -10.66 -16.52
N LYS A 23 -9.54 -9.48 -16.72
CA LYS A 23 -10.04 -9.06 -18.05
C LYS A 23 -8.91 -8.76 -19.04
N ASP A 24 -7.75 -8.29 -18.55
CA ASP A 24 -6.65 -7.83 -19.38
C ASP A 24 -5.92 -8.97 -20.07
N CYS A 25 -5.60 -10.03 -19.34
CA CYS A 25 -4.94 -11.21 -19.91
C CYS A 25 -5.88 -12.38 -20.15
N LYS A 26 -7.17 -12.26 -19.79
CA LYS A 26 -8.16 -13.37 -19.90
C LYS A 26 -7.66 -14.64 -19.21
N ASP A 27 -7.14 -14.47 -17.97
CA ASP A 27 -6.60 -15.52 -17.09
C ASP A 27 -5.38 -16.29 -17.64
N THR A 28 -4.75 -15.80 -18.71
CA THR A 28 -3.51 -16.41 -19.25
C THR A 28 -2.27 -16.05 -18.41
N GLY A 29 -2.34 -14.99 -17.60
CA GLY A 29 -1.22 -14.46 -16.85
C GLY A 29 -0.23 -13.62 -17.66
N TYR A 30 -0.45 -13.46 -18.99
CA TYR A 30 0.44 -12.74 -19.89
C TYR A 30 -0.34 -11.82 -20.84
N ILE A 31 0.26 -10.67 -21.15
CA ILE A 31 -0.19 -9.73 -22.20
C ILE A 31 0.95 -9.67 -23.22
N GLY A 32 0.79 -10.34 -24.36
CA GLY A 32 1.89 -10.58 -25.28
C GLY A 32 3.00 -11.40 -24.61
N ASN A 33 4.21 -10.87 -24.53
CA ASN A 33 5.36 -11.52 -23.88
C ASN A 33 5.60 -11.04 -22.44
N GLU A 34 4.81 -10.09 -21.94
CA GLU A 34 4.95 -9.53 -20.60
C GLU A 34 4.02 -10.20 -19.59
N ARG A 35 4.46 -10.30 -18.35
CA ARG A 35 3.64 -10.83 -17.26
C ARG A 35 2.52 -9.84 -16.94
N CYS A 36 1.29 -10.33 -16.91
CA CYS A 36 0.16 -9.53 -16.47
C CYS A 36 0.23 -9.25 -14.97
N HIS A 37 -0.33 -8.12 -14.53
CA HIS A 37 -0.44 -7.77 -13.11
C HIS A 37 -1.03 -8.89 -12.25
N CYS A 38 -2.01 -9.63 -12.74
CA CYS A 38 -2.64 -10.75 -12.01
C CYS A 38 -1.65 -11.89 -11.74
N PHE A 39 -0.73 -12.16 -12.68
CA PHE A 39 0.33 -13.16 -12.50
C PHE A 39 1.34 -12.69 -11.46
N VAL A 40 1.74 -11.41 -11.53
CA VAL A 40 2.66 -10.80 -10.54
C VAL A 40 2.02 -10.85 -9.16
N GLN A 41 0.74 -10.47 -9.03
CA GLN A 41 0.05 -10.51 -7.75
C GLN A 41 -0.11 -11.94 -7.21
N ALA A 42 -0.45 -12.92 -8.06
CA ALA A 42 -0.55 -14.31 -7.64
C ALA A 42 0.80 -14.87 -7.15
N ALA A 43 1.90 -14.49 -7.80
CA ALA A 43 3.25 -14.85 -7.37
C ALA A 43 3.60 -14.22 -6.02
N ILE A 44 3.24 -12.95 -5.82
CA ILE A 44 3.38 -12.23 -4.56
C ILE A 44 2.56 -12.92 -3.46
N ASP A 45 1.29 -13.18 -3.70
CA ASP A 45 0.38 -13.85 -2.76
C ASP A 45 0.91 -15.24 -2.33
N LEU A 46 1.50 -15.97 -3.27
CA LEU A 46 2.05 -17.30 -3.01
C LEU A 46 3.32 -17.24 -2.13
N VAL A 47 4.22 -16.31 -2.42
CA VAL A 47 5.51 -16.19 -1.72
C VAL A 47 5.32 -15.62 -0.32
N TYR A 48 4.38 -14.68 -0.14
CA TYR A 48 4.27 -13.90 1.10
C TYR A 48 3.14 -14.33 2.03
N THR A 49 2.38 -15.38 1.72
CA THR A 49 1.29 -15.89 2.55
C THR A 49 0.37 -14.75 3.03
N GLN A 50 0.07 -13.79 2.16
CA GLN A 50 -0.80 -12.66 2.47
C GLN A 50 -2.29 -13.08 2.55
N SER A 51 -2.58 -14.33 2.89
CA SER A 51 -3.95 -14.84 3.02
C SER A 51 -4.82 -14.00 3.98
N ASN A 52 -4.21 -13.37 4.98
CA ASN A 52 -4.91 -12.50 5.92
C ASN A 52 -5.13 -11.07 5.40
N VAL A 53 -4.39 -10.61 4.40
CA VAL A 53 -4.52 -9.23 3.89
C VAL A 53 -5.89 -9.04 3.24
N LYS A 54 -6.40 -10.01 2.50
CA LYS A 54 -7.73 -9.92 1.87
C LYS A 54 -8.86 -9.73 2.90
N ASP A 55 -8.79 -10.45 4.01
CA ASP A 55 -9.77 -10.33 5.10
C ASP A 55 -9.67 -8.97 5.83
N ILE A 56 -8.45 -8.44 5.97
CA ILE A 56 -8.21 -7.11 6.53
C ILE A 56 -8.77 -6.05 5.58
N LEU A 57 -8.46 -6.12 4.29
CA LEU A 57 -8.89 -5.15 3.29
C LEU A 57 -10.42 -5.17 3.10
N ALA A 58 -11.09 -6.31 3.30
CA ALA A 58 -12.55 -6.37 3.31
C ALA A 58 -13.17 -5.53 4.45
N LYS A 59 -12.45 -5.35 5.55
CA LYS A 59 -12.89 -4.57 6.73
C LYS A 59 -12.34 -3.15 6.74
N GLU A 60 -11.11 -2.97 6.28
CA GLU A 60 -10.38 -1.70 6.27
C GLU A 60 -10.30 -1.14 4.85
N ASN A 61 -11.33 -0.41 4.45
CA ASN A 61 -11.49 0.23 3.15
C ASN A 61 -12.24 1.56 3.28
N PHE A 62 -12.33 2.35 2.23
CA PHE A 62 -12.98 3.67 2.28
C PHE A 62 -14.49 3.60 2.58
N SER A 63 -15.17 2.50 2.25
CA SER A 63 -16.60 2.33 2.57
C SER A 63 -16.85 2.20 4.08
N ASN A 64 -15.87 1.64 4.79
CA ASN A 64 -15.91 1.43 6.24
C ASN A 64 -15.18 2.54 7.02
N PHE A 65 -14.61 3.52 6.31
CA PHE A 65 -13.90 4.65 6.94
C PHE A 65 -14.89 5.59 7.64
N SER A 66 -14.69 5.83 8.94
CA SER A 66 -15.56 6.71 9.72
C SER A 66 -14.84 7.96 10.20
N TYR A 67 -15.35 9.12 9.81
CA TYR A 67 -14.89 10.40 10.30
C TYR A 67 -15.31 10.71 11.75
N ALA A 68 -16.27 9.95 12.31
CA ALA A 68 -16.82 10.18 13.65
C ALA A 68 -15.77 10.04 14.78
N TYR A 69 -14.68 9.33 14.51
CA TYR A 69 -13.60 9.18 15.49
C TYR A 69 -12.68 10.40 15.60
N TYR A 70 -12.79 11.37 14.69
CA TYR A 70 -11.91 12.53 14.64
C TYR A 70 -12.62 13.78 15.18
N SER A 71 -12.02 14.42 16.19
CA SER A 71 -12.59 15.60 16.84
C SER A 71 -12.51 16.82 15.90
N LYS A 72 -13.57 17.62 15.91
CA LYS A 72 -13.60 18.97 15.27
C LYS A 72 -13.02 20.05 16.17
N GLU A 73 -12.91 19.78 17.46
CA GLU A 73 -12.46 20.74 18.48
C GLU A 73 -10.96 20.61 18.77
N GLN A 74 -10.39 19.43 18.56
CA GLN A 74 -8.97 19.19 18.77
C GLN A 74 -8.17 19.79 17.59
N ILE A 75 -7.60 20.95 17.83
CA ILE A 75 -6.84 21.70 16.83
C ILE A 75 -5.34 21.38 16.92
N ASN A 76 -4.71 21.10 15.80
CA ASN A 76 -3.27 20.93 15.71
C ASN A 76 -2.59 22.30 15.78
N PRO A 77 -1.73 22.57 16.77
CA PRO A 77 -1.14 23.91 16.98
C PRO A 77 -0.22 24.34 15.83
N THR A 78 0.35 23.38 15.08
CA THR A 78 1.27 23.68 13.98
C THR A 78 0.53 24.04 12.68
N THR A 79 -0.58 23.35 12.40
CA THR A 79 -1.31 23.51 11.12
C THR A 79 -2.55 24.36 11.24
N GLY A 80 -3.08 24.58 12.45
CA GLY A 80 -4.36 25.24 12.70
C GLY A 80 -5.59 24.41 12.28
N LEU A 81 -5.39 23.18 11.79
CA LEU A 81 -6.48 22.31 11.35
C LEU A 81 -6.98 21.44 12.50
N SER A 82 -8.29 21.15 12.51
CA SER A 82 -8.85 20.15 13.42
C SER A 82 -8.39 18.72 13.03
N ALA A 83 -8.53 17.77 13.96
CA ALA A 83 -8.29 16.36 13.65
C ALA A 83 -9.20 15.87 12.51
N TYR A 84 -10.46 16.33 12.51
CA TYR A 84 -11.44 16.05 11.46
C TYR A 84 -11.01 16.62 10.09
N ASP A 85 -10.60 17.89 10.03
CA ASP A 85 -10.19 18.51 8.77
C ASP A 85 -8.87 17.90 8.25
N THR A 86 -7.96 17.58 9.17
CA THR A 86 -6.70 16.91 8.84
C THR A 86 -6.95 15.57 8.16
N VAL A 87 -7.82 14.71 8.73
CA VAL A 87 -8.11 13.41 8.13
C VAL A 87 -8.94 13.53 6.86
N LYS A 88 -9.84 14.51 6.78
CA LYS A 88 -10.60 14.77 5.55
C LYS A 88 -9.67 15.12 4.38
N LYS A 89 -8.65 15.95 4.64
CA LYS A 89 -7.61 16.24 3.66
C LYS A 89 -6.82 14.99 3.31
N ALA A 90 -6.36 14.21 4.30
CA ALA A 90 -5.61 12.98 4.06
C ALA A 90 -6.38 11.98 3.17
N VAL A 91 -7.68 11.81 3.42
CA VAL A 91 -8.54 10.96 2.57
C VAL A 91 -8.66 11.52 1.15
N ALA A 92 -8.77 12.83 0.99
CA ALA A 92 -8.82 13.47 -0.34
C ALA A 92 -7.51 13.27 -1.09
N ASP A 93 -6.36 13.46 -0.42
CA ASP A 93 -5.03 13.24 -1.00
C ASP A 93 -4.85 11.76 -1.43
N CYS A 94 -5.29 10.80 -0.61
CA CYS A 94 -5.26 9.37 -0.96
C CYS A 94 -6.14 9.08 -2.20
N LYS A 95 -7.33 9.64 -2.27
CA LYS A 95 -8.22 9.43 -3.44
C LYS A 95 -7.64 10.05 -4.70
N SER A 96 -7.05 11.23 -4.62
CA SER A 96 -6.34 11.86 -5.73
C SER A 96 -5.17 11.00 -6.21
N PHE A 97 -4.36 10.47 -5.30
CA PHE A 97 -3.28 9.53 -5.61
C PHE A 97 -3.79 8.30 -6.38
N ILE A 98 -4.91 7.69 -5.93
CA ILE A 98 -5.50 6.52 -6.58
C ILE A 98 -6.11 6.86 -7.95
N GLU A 99 -6.68 8.04 -8.10
CA GLU A 99 -7.26 8.51 -9.36
C GLU A 99 -6.20 8.75 -10.43
N HIS A 100 -5.05 9.30 -10.04
CA HIS A 100 -3.96 9.64 -10.96
C HIS A 100 -2.85 8.57 -11.01
N PHE A 101 -3.04 7.40 -10.40
CA PHE A 101 -2.02 6.38 -10.25
C PHE A 101 -1.40 5.92 -11.57
N ASP A 102 -2.21 5.82 -12.63
CA ASP A 102 -1.76 5.41 -13.98
C ASP A 102 -1.15 6.54 -14.80
N THR A 103 -1.36 7.79 -14.39
CA THR A 103 -0.98 8.97 -15.19
C THR A 103 0.13 9.80 -14.57
N SER A 104 0.36 9.66 -13.28
CA SER A 104 1.42 10.38 -12.56
C SER A 104 2.16 9.46 -11.59
N PHE A 105 3.48 9.62 -11.55
CA PHE A 105 4.30 8.95 -10.55
C PHE A 105 4.32 9.77 -9.26
N GLU A 106 3.75 9.23 -8.20
CA GLU A 106 3.71 9.85 -6.87
C GLU A 106 4.02 8.83 -5.78
N ASN A 107 4.50 9.31 -4.64
CA ASN A 107 4.72 8.52 -3.43
C ASN A 107 4.00 9.19 -2.26
N LEU A 108 3.52 8.38 -1.30
CA LEU A 108 2.85 8.89 -0.10
C LEU A 108 3.66 8.59 1.16
N PHE A 109 3.69 9.55 2.08
CA PHE A 109 4.31 9.39 3.38
C PHE A 109 3.36 9.80 4.50
N PHE A 110 2.85 8.80 5.25
CA PHE A 110 1.96 9.02 6.39
C PHE A 110 2.75 9.12 7.68
N TYR A 111 2.54 10.19 8.43
CA TYR A 111 3.18 10.36 9.73
C TYR A 111 2.21 10.93 10.77
N GLY A 112 2.46 10.61 12.03
CA GLY A 112 1.62 11.04 13.15
C GLY A 112 1.58 9.99 14.27
N ALA A 113 0.95 10.33 15.37
CA ALA A 113 0.89 9.49 16.56
C ALA A 113 0.32 8.09 16.28
N THR A 114 0.55 7.17 17.21
CA THR A 114 -0.03 5.83 17.16
C THR A 114 -1.56 5.90 17.24
N GLY A 115 -2.25 5.03 16.49
CA GLY A 115 -3.71 4.89 16.57
C GLY A 115 -4.53 5.95 15.83
N VAL A 116 -3.90 6.90 15.11
CA VAL A 116 -4.61 7.96 14.36
C VAL A 116 -5.14 7.51 12.99
N GLY A 117 -4.98 6.23 12.60
CA GLY A 117 -5.57 5.68 11.39
C GLY A 117 -4.65 5.55 10.17
N LYS A 118 -3.32 5.67 10.32
CA LYS A 118 -2.35 5.51 9.22
C LYS A 118 -2.48 4.17 8.50
N THR A 119 -2.36 3.06 9.24
CA THR A 119 -2.53 1.69 8.72
C THR A 119 -3.88 1.50 8.03
N PHE A 120 -4.96 2.03 8.61
CA PHE A 120 -6.28 1.95 7.99
C PHE A 120 -6.32 2.65 6.63
N LEU A 121 -5.75 3.85 6.51
CA LEU A 121 -5.68 4.56 5.22
C LEU A 121 -4.75 3.84 4.23
N SER A 122 -3.63 3.26 4.69
CA SER A 122 -2.77 2.42 3.85
C SER A 122 -3.55 1.23 3.26
N ASN A 123 -4.38 0.57 4.09
CA ASN A 123 -5.24 -0.51 3.64
C ASN A 123 -6.33 -0.03 2.67
N CYS A 124 -6.91 1.17 2.88
CA CYS A 124 -7.84 1.76 1.92
C CYS A 124 -7.19 1.95 0.54
N VAL A 125 -5.97 2.51 0.50
CA VAL A 125 -5.23 2.70 -0.75
C VAL A 125 -4.90 1.35 -1.40
N ALA A 126 -4.42 0.38 -0.62
CA ALA A 126 -4.11 -0.97 -1.11
C ALA A 126 -5.34 -1.63 -1.76
N LYS A 127 -6.49 -1.57 -1.07
CA LYS A 127 -7.75 -2.18 -1.56
C LYS A 127 -8.18 -1.60 -2.90
N GLU A 128 -8.23 -0.29 -3.02
CA GLU A 128 -8.66 0.39 -4.24
C GLU A 128 -7.73 0.10 -5.43
N LEU A 129 -6.41 0.06 -5.21
CA LEU A 129 -5.46 -0.25 -6.27
C LEU A 129 -5.51 -1.73 -6.68
N LEU A 130 -5.67 -2.66 -5.72
CA LEU A 130 -5.90 -4.07 -6.03
C LEU A 130 -7.19 -4.28 -6.83
N ASP A 131 -8.27 -3.59 -6.47
CA ASP A 131 -9.55 -3.67 -7.20
C ASP A 131 -9.45 -3.10 -8.63
N LYS A 132 -8.52 -2.14 -8.85
CA LYS A 132 -8.19 -1.61 -10.18
C LYS A 132 -7.22 -2.51 -10.97
N GLY A 133 -6.70 -3.58 -10.35
CA GLY A 133 -5.84 -4.56 -11.00
C GLY A 133 -4.34 -4.29 -10.86
N HIS A 134 -3.93 -3.36 -10.01
CA HIS A 134 -2.51 -3.12 -9.74
C HIS A 134 -1.92 -4.17 -8.80
N SER A 135 -0.64 -4.44 -8.97
CA SER A 135 0.13 -5.29 -8.04
C SER A 135 0.53 -4.48 -6.82
N VAL A 136 0.11 -4.96 -5.63
CA VAL A 136 0.39 -4.30 -4.35
C VAL A 136 1.11 -5.25 -3.41
N ILE A 137 2.26 -4.82 -2.87
CA ILE A 137 2.95 -5.50 -1.79
C ILE A 137 2.80 -4.68 -0.51
N TYR A 138 2.33 -5.33 0.55
CA TYR A 138 2.17 -4.73 1.87
C TYR A 138 3.08 -5.44 2.88
N PHE A 139 4.02 -4.69 3.46
CA PHE A 139 4.91 -5.16 4.52
C PHE A 139 4.93 -4.18 5.68
N THR A 140 5.05 -4.71 6.89
CA THR A 140 5.63 -3.93 7.97
C THR A 140 7.12 -3.71 7.70
N ALA A 141 7.69 -2.66 8.27
CA ALA A 141 9.14 -2.41 8.15
C ALA A 141 9.95 -3.65 8.58
N PHE A 142 9.55 -4.30 9.68
CA PHE A 142 10.21 -5.52 10.15
C PHE A 142 10.22 -6.64 9.09
N GLN A 143 9.09 -6.91 8.44
CA GLN A 143 8.98 -7.94 7.40
C GLN A 143 9.86 -7.61 6.18
N LEU A 144 9.86 -6.34 5.76
CA LEU A 144 10.68 -5.88 4.65
C LEU A 144 12.18 -6.13 4.90
N PHE A 145 12.66 -5.75 6.09
CA PHE A 145 14.07 -5.91 6.43
C PHE A 145 14.47 -7.37 6.69
N ASP A 146 13.58 -8.20 7.22
CA ASP A 146 13.81 -9.65 7.34
C ASP A 146 14.04 -10.30 5.96
N ILE A 147 13.28 -9.89 4.94
CA ILE A 147 13.48 -10.35 3.57
C ILE A 147 14.85 -9.91 3.03
N PHE A 148 15.22 -8.65 3.22
CA PHE A 148 16.52 -8.15 2.76
C PHE A 148 17.70 -8.81 3.49
N GLU A 149 17.54 -9.15 4.76
CA GLU A 149 18.53 -9.87 5.54
C GLU A 149 18.72 -11.29 5.03
N LYS A 150 17.65 -12.03 4.81
CA LYS A 150 17.66 -13.40 4.27
C LYS A 150 18.26 -13.45 2.86
N ASP A 151 17.87 -12.51 1.98
CA ASP A 151 18.43 -12.41 0.64
C ASP A 151 19.94 -12.16 0.68
N THR A 152 20.39 -11.25 1.57
CA THR A 152 21.80 -10.83 1.62
C THR A 152 22.72 -11.86 2.25
N PHE A 153 22.34 -12.41 3.41
CA PHE A 153 23.22 -13.23 4.24
C PHE A 153 22.98 -14.73 4.10
N GLN A 154 21.75 -15.13 3.82
CA GLN A 154 21.40 -16.55 3.71
C GLN A 154 21.34 -17.03 2.26
N LYS A 155 21.37 -16.10 1.28
CA LYS A 155 21.21 -16.39 -0.16
C LYS A 155 19.99 -17.27 -0.44
N ASP A 156 18.91 -17.02 0.29
CA ASP A 156 17.66 -17.74 0.15
C ASP A 156 17.02 -17.40 -1.20
N ALA A 157 16.80 -18.40 -2.04
CA ALA A 157 16.22 -18.21 -3.37
C ALA A 157 14.79 -17.62 -3.31
N ALA A 158 14.02 -17.97 -2.28
CA ALA A 158 12.68 -17.40 -2.08
C ALA A 158 12.77 -15.92 -1.67
N ALA A 159 13.70 -15.56 -0.76
CA ALA A 159 13.93 -14.18 -0.37
C ALA A 159 14.47 -13.33 -1.54
N SER A 160 15.31 -13.91 -2.41
CA SER A 160 15.81 -13.21 -3.60
C SER A 160 14.69 -12.94 -4.61
N ALA A 161 13.82 -13.93 -4.87
CA ALA A 161 12.64 -13.74 -5.72
C ALA A 161 11.68 -12.71 -5.13
N ALA A 162 11.51 -12.74 -3.81
CA ALA A 162 10.75 -11.76 -3.05
C ALA A 162 11.32 -10.35 -3.19
N GLY A 163 12.64 -10.22 -3.02
CA GLY A 163 13.36 -8.96 -3.21
C GLY A 163 13.11 -8.37 -4.60
N GLN A 164 13.12 -9.18 -5.65
CA GLN A 164 12.83 -8.72 -7.01
C GLN A 164 11.39 -8.19 -7.12
N ASN A 165 10.40 -8.89 -6.56
CA ASN A 165 9.00 -8.44 -6.60
C ASN A 165 8.79 -7.11 -5.85
N ILE A 166 9.55 -6.85 -4.77
CA ILE A 166 9.53 -5.57 -4.05
C ILE A 166 9.88 -4.40 -4.98
N PHE A 167 10.78 -4.60 -5.93
CA PHE A 167 11.16 -3.56 -6.89
C PHE A 167 10.19 -3.44 -8.07
N ASP A 168 9.48 -4.50 -8.43
CA ASP A 168 8.66 -4.58 -9.64
C ASP A 168 7.17 -4.30 -9.41
N CYS A 169 6.65 -4.50 -8.19
CA CYS A 169 5.23 -4.22 -7.90
C CYS A 169 4.88 -2.75 -8.12
N ASP A 170 3.63 -2.49 -8.49
CA ASP A 170 3.16 -1.13 -8.80
C ASP A 170 3.13 -0.25 -7.55
N LEU A 171 2.64 -0.80 -6.43
CA LEU A 171 2.68 -0.13 -5.12
C LEU A 171 3.37 -1.00 -4.08
N LEU A 172 4.38 -0.47 -3.41
CA LEU A 172 4.95 -1.01 -2.18
C LEU A 172 4.42 -0.21 -0.98
N ILE A 173 3.86 -0.89 0.00
CA ILE A 173 3.47 -0.28 1.28
C ILE A 173 4.45 -0.76 2.36
N ILE A 174 5.09 0.20 3.03
CA ILE A 174 5.98 -0.02 4.17
C ILE A 174 5.28 0.57 5.39
N ASP A 175 4.66 -0.28 6.19
CA ASP A 175 3.90 0.15 7.36
C ASP A 175 4.77 0.13 8.63
N ASP A 176 4.52 1.09 9.51
CA ASP A 176 5.20 1.27 10.80
C ASP A 176 6.73 1.37 10.69
N LEU A 177 7.24 2.15 9.71
CA LEU A 177 8.67 2.44 9.58
C LEU A 177 9.19 3.09 10.88
N GLY A 178 10.32 2.57 11.40
CA GLY A 178 10.93 3.00 12.65
C GLY A 178 10.59 2.11 13.84
N THR A 179 9.89 1.00 13.64
CA THR A 179 9.64 -0.01 14.68
C THR A 179 10.67 -1.13 14.67
N GLU A 180 11.43 -1.26 13.59
CA GLU A 180 12.54 -2.20 13.45
C GLU A 180 13.81 -1.68 14.15
N LEU A 181 14.79 -2.57 14.32
CA LEU A 181 16.13 -2.17 14.80
C LEU A 181 16.86 -1.41 13.68
N ALA A 182 16.83 -0.08 13.76
CA ALA A 182 17.55 0.75 12.82
C ALA A 182 19.07 0.60 13.02
N ASN A 183 19.77 0.22 11.95
CA ASN A 183 21.22 0.11 11.88
C ASN A 183 21.72 0.49 10.49
N SER A 184 23.04 0.44 10.26
CA SER A 184 23.60 0.79 8.95
C SER A 184 23.14 -0.10 7.81
N PHE A 185 22.83 -1.37 8.08
CA PHE A 185 22.30 -2.30 7.08
C PHE A 185 20.86 -1.89 6.69
N THR A 186 19.96 -1.75 7.67
CA THR A 186 18.56 -1.37 7.42
C THR A 186 18.46 -0.01 6.72
N ALA A 187 19.24 0.98 7.15
CA ALA A 187 19.31 2.29 6.50
C ALA A 187 19.80 2.20 5.04
N SER A 188 20.86 1.41 4.78
CA SER A 188 21.37 1.22 3.41
C SER A 188 20.37 0.50 2.52
N ARG A 189 19.68 -0.53 3.03
CA ARG A 189 18.67 -1.28 2.27
C ARG A 189 17.44 -0.47 1.99
N LEU A 190 16.97 0.34 2.95
CA LEU A 190 15.88 1.27 2.73
C LEU A 190 16.23 2.27 1.62
N PHE A 191 17.41 2.90 1.73
CA PHE A 191 17.87 3.86 0.72
C PHE A 191 17.91 3.24 -0.68
N LEU A 192 18.48 2.04 -0.81
CA LEU A 192 18.53 1.30 -2.08
C LEU A 192 17.11 1.03 -2.60
N CYS A 193 16.23 0.53 -1.74
CA CYS A 193 14.85 0.21 -2.10
C CYS A 193 14.11 1.44 -2.63
N LEU A 194 14.15 2.55 -1.89
CA LEU A 194 13.46 3.78 -2.29
C LEU A 194 14.03 4.33 -3.60
N ASN A 195 15.36 4.36 -3.77
CA ASN A 195 15.99 4.84 -4.99
C ASN A 195 15.63 3.99 -6.21
N GLU A 196 15.74 2.67 -6.08
CA GLU A 196 15.48 1.77 -7.19
C GLU A 196 14.02 1.86 -7.65
N ARG A 197 13.08 1.92 -6.72
CA ARG A 197 11.67 2.09 -7.05
C ARG A 197 11.37 3.43 -7.70
N MET A 198 12.01 4.51 -7.22
CA MET A 198 11.88 5.84 -7.85
C MET A 198 12.44 5.86 -9.27
N LEU A 199 13.59 5.23 -9.52
CA LEU A 199 14.17 5.11 -10.87
C LEU A 199 13.25 4.33 -11.82
N ARG A 200 12.53 3.33 -11.30
CA ARG A 200 11.54 2.54 -12.06
C ARG A 200 10.17 3.21 -12.12
N GLN A 201 9.98 4.37 -11.51
CA GLN A 201 8.68 5.04 -11.39
C GLN A 201 7.61 4.13 -10.74
N LYS A 202 8.01 3.33 -9.75
CA LYS A 202 7.12 2.46 -8.96
C LYS A 202 6.77 3.13 -7.64
N SER A 203 5.50 3.34 -7.40
CA SER A 203 4.98 4.08 -6.24
C SER A 203 5.24 3.38 -4.92
N THR A 204 5.58 4.16 -3.90
CA THR A 204 5.78 3.66 -2.54
C THR A 204 4.93 4.48 -1.55
N LEU A 205 4.24 3.79 -0.65
CA LEU A 205 3.55 4.38 0.48
C LEU A 205 4.27 3.95 1.76
N ILE A 206 4.66 4.92 2.58
CA ILE A 206 5.33 4.67 3.86
C ILE A 206 4.43 5.21 4.97
N SER A 207 4.27 4.46 6.05
CA SER A 207 3.71 4.98 7.30
C SER A 207 4.73 4.94 8.43
N THR A 208 4.68 5.91 9.35
CA THR A 208 5.55 5.96 10.53
C THR A 208 4.87 6.64 11.72
N ASN A 209 5.24 6.20 12.93
CA ASN A 209 4.89 6.87 14.17
C ASN A 209 5.93 7.92 14.59
N LEU A 210 7.08 7.95 13.91
CA LEU A 210 8.14 8.91 14.17
C LEU A 210 7.73 10.33 13.75
N SER A 211 8.18 11.32 14.49
CA SER A 211 8.17 12.71 14.02
C SER A 211 9.23 12.90 12.92
N ILE A 212 9.15 14.01 12.19
CA ILE A 212 10.13 14.36 11.17
C ILE A 212 11.55 14.42 11.76
N ASP A 213 11.69 15.00 12.96
CA ASP A 213 12.99 15.10 13.64
C ASP A 213 13.51 13.72 14.06
N GLN A 214 12.66 12.88 14.66
CA GLN A 214 13.01 11.51 15.01
C GLN A 214 13.38 10.66 13.78
N LEU A 215 12.73 10.88 12.65
CA LEU A 215 13.06 10.19 11.40
C LEU A 215 14.50 10.51 10.96
N ALA A 216 14.92 11.77 11.10
CA ALA A 216 16.27 12.19 10.78
C ALA A 216 17.34 11.61 11.74
N ASP A 217 16.98 11.42 13.02
CA ASP A 217 17.85 10.79 14.01
C ASP A 217 18.01 9.28 13.78
N VAL A 218 16.95 8.60 13.35
CA VAL A 218 16.92 7.14 13.12
C VAL A 218 17.51 6.76 11.77
N TYR A 219 17.17 7.51 10.73
CA TYR A 219 17.63 7.27 9.36
C TYR A 219 18.53 8.43 8.91
N SER A 220 19.47 8.17 8.03
CA SER A 220 20.39 9.19 7.56
C SER A 220 19.68 10.38 6.89
N GLU A 221 20.32 11.57 6.93
CA GLU A 221 19.87 12.76 6.21
C GLU A 221 19.55 12.49 4.72
N ARG A 222 20.28 11.54 4.10
CA ARG A 222 20.06 11.13 2.70
C ARG A 222 18.69 10.51 2.48
N ILE A 223 18.24 9.66 3.41
CA ILE A 223 16.91 9.01 3.33
C ILE A 223 15.83 10.07 3.56
N CYS A 224 16.00 10.91 4.58
CA CYS A 224 15.06 11.98 4.89
C CYS A 224 14.93 12.97 3.75
N SER A 225 16.04 13.43 3.18
CA SER A 225 16.04 14.31 2.01
C SER A 225 15.30 13.70 0.83
N ARG A 226 15.48 12.39 0.59
CA ARG A 226 14.81 11.66 -0.49
C ARG A 226 13.30 11.59 -0.25
N ILE A 227 12.88 11.27 0.98
CA ILE A 227 11.47 11.22 1.35
C ILE A 227 10.84 12.62 1.20
N PHE A 228 11.45 13.65 1.77
CA PHE A 228 10.88 15.00 1.74
C PHE A 228 10.81 15.62 0.34
N SER A 229 11.74 15.25 -0.55
CA SER A 229 11.74 15.76 -1.93
C SER A 229 10.81 15.03 -2.89
N SER A 230 10.41 13.79 -2.57
CA SER A 230 9.79 12.90 -3.55
C SER A 230 8.50 12.23 -3.08
N TYR A 231 8.04 12.58 -1.87
CA TYR A 231 6.81 12.03 -1.28
C TYR A 231 5.84 13.13 -0.91
N THR A 232 4.57 12.91 -1.16
CA THR A 232 3.50 13.73 -0.62
C THR A 232 3.35 13.42 0.88
N MET A 233 3.68 14.42 1.71
CA MET A 233 3.71 14.31 3.16
C MET A 233 2.31 14.48 3.73
N ILE A 234 1.72 13.42 4.29
CA ILE A 234 0.36 13.42 4.84
C ILE A 234 0.43 13.22 6.34
N LYS A 235 0.18 14.31 7.08
CA LYS A 235 0.10 14.26 8.54
C LYS A 235 -1.27 13.76 8.97
N LEU A 236 -1.29 12.78 9.87
CA LEU A 236 -2.49 12.36 10.58
C LEU A 236 -2.39 12.82 12.03
N PHE A 237 -3.49 13.39 12.52
CA PHE A 237 -3.55 13.98 13.86
C PHE A 237 -4.86 13.61 14.54
N GLY A 238 -4.82 13.38 15.84
CA GLY A 238 -5.99 13.04 16.66
C GLY A 238 -5.65 12.08 17.79
N ASP A 239 -6.68 11.59 18.45
CA ASP A 239 -6.59 10.60 19.51
C ASP A 239 -6.44 9.18 18.95
N ASP A 240 -6.00 8.25 19.81
CA ASP A 240 -5.97 6.83 19.44
C ASP A 240 -7.39 6.28 19.25
N ILE A 241 -7.74 5.98 17.98
CA ILE A 241 -9.07 5.47 17.58
C ILE A 241 -9.33 4.10 18.18
N ARG A 242 -8.29 3.28 18.41
CA ARG A 242 -8.45 1.95 19.02
C ARG A 242 -8.94 2.03 20.43
N LEU A 243 -8.52 3.07 21.18
CA LEU A 243 -9.03 3.35 22.52
C LEU A 243 -10.48 3.84 22.48
N LYS A 244 -10.81 4.74 21.55
CA LYS A 244 -12.20 5.23 21.37
C LYS A 244 -13.18 4.10 21.04
N LYS A 245 -12.78 3.15 20.17
CA LYS A 245 -13.63 2.00 19.82
C LYS A 245 -13.91 1.04 20.97
N LYS A 246 -13.06 1.03 22.00
CA LYS A 246 -13.27 0.18 23.20
C LYS A 246 -14.17 0.84 24.23
N LEU A 247 -14.38 2.15 24.16
CA LEU A 247 -15.16 2.93 25.12
C LEU A 247 -16.61 3.18 24.65
N HIS A 248 -16.92 2.76 23.43
CA HIS A 248 -18.25 2.73 22.82
C HIS A 248 -18.64 1.32 22.43
#